data_fcc2017d30f2e4e9c7915787eb7a1ac0
#
_entry.id   fcc2017d30f2e4e9c7915787eb7a1ac0
#
_cell.length_a   1.000
_cell.length_b   1.000
_cell.length_c   1.000
_cell.angle_alpha   90.00
_cell.angle_beta   90.00
_cell.angle_gamma   90.00
#
_symmetry.space_group_name_H-M   'P 1'
#
loop_
_entity.id
_entity.type
_entity.pdbx_description
1 polymer ?
#
loop_
_entity_poly.entity_id
_entity_poly.type
_entity_poly.pdbx_seq_one_letter_code
_entity_poly.pdbx_strand_id
1 'polypeptide(L)'
;MNYGKKSAQKQSEKLSGKRAKNKKRFGITFIKTVLVCILCIIAVGVIGGGLYAVKLIKQCPDISEVNISPNGFSTTVYDSAGNEIETLAASGSNRTYVTIDEIPDDLQKAFVAIEDERFYKHNGIDLRGIIRAGFTGIISGGEKMQGASTITQQLLKNNYFTTWTSEHTLKDSINRKVQEQYLAVQLEKV
;
A
#
# COMPACT_ATOMS: atom_id res chain seq x y z
N MET A 1 68.31 40.96 -13.78
CA MET A 1 66.89 41.35 -14.14
C MET A 1 65.98 40.15 -14.05
N ASN A 2 65.05 40.15 -13.12
CA ASN A 2 64.24 38.96 -12.79
C ASN A 2 62.77 39.18 -13.18
N TYR A 3 62.55 39.75 -14.35
CA TYR A 3 61.19 40.12 -14.84
C TYR A 3 60.30 38.96 -15.32
N GLY A 4 60.84 37.78 -15.55
CA GLY A 4 60.10 36.68 -16.10
C GLY A 4 59.38 35.78 -15.04
N LYS A 5 59.96 35.62 -13.85
CA LYS A 5 59.42 34.73 -12.84
C LYS A 5 58.10 35.17 -12.22
N LYS A 6 57.92 36.46 -11.93
CA LYS A 6 56.68 36.98 -11.31
C LYS A 6 55.52 36.98 -12.29
N SER A 7 55.72 37.21 -13.58
CA SER A 7 54.68 37.16 -14.59
C SER A 7 54.23 35.69 -14.87
N ALA A 8 55.18 34.75 -14.95
CA ALA A 8 54.92 33.33 -15.11
C ALA A 8 54.14 32.76 -13.91
N GLN A 9 54.53 33.17 -12.67
CA GLN A 9 53.84 32.76 -11.46
C GLN A 9 52.38 33.27 -11.40
N LYS A 10 52.12 34.53 -11.72
CA LYS A 10 50.76 35.09 -11.83
C LYS A 10 49.91 34.41 -12.92
N GLN A 11 50.54 34.01 -14.01
CA GLN A 11 49.87 33.35 -15.13
C GLN A 11 49.52 31.88 -14.75
N SER A 12 50.39 31.16 -14.05
CA SER A 12 50.15 29.82 -13.52
C SER A 12 49.04 29.81 -12.46
N GLU A 13 49.03 30.80 -11.54
CA GLU A 13 47.95 30.96 -10.56
C GLU A 13 46.59 31.24 -11.19
N LYS A 14 46.54 32.12 -12.23
CA LYS A 14 45.33 32.39 -12.99
C LYS A 14 44.82 31.15 -13.74
N LEU A 15 45.72 30.32 -14.28
CA LEU A 15 45.36 29.09 -14.99
C LEU A 15 44.94 28.01 -14.04
N SER A 16 45.55 27.84 -12.87
CA SER A 16 45.14 26.90 -11.84
C SER A 16 43.81 27.26 -11.23
N GLY A 17 43.53 28.55 -10.96
CA GLY A 17 42.25 29.05 -10.50
C GLY A 17 41.13 28.84 -11.50
N LYS A 18 41.38 29.05 -12.81
CA LYS A 18 40.42 28.75 -13.85
C LYS A 18 40.13 27.26 -13.99
N ARG A 19 41.15 26.40 -13.90
CA ARG A 19 40.96 24.92 -13.93
C ARG A 19 40.17 24.42 -12.73
N ALA A 20 40.45 24.91 -11.54
CA ALA A 20 39.70 24.54 -10.32
C ALA A 20 38.22 24.99 -10.40
N LYS A 21 37.95 26.22 -10.90
CA LYS A 21 36.62 26.75 -11.06
C LYS A 21 35.81 25.99 -12.12
N ASN A 22 36.44 25.57 -13.22
CA ASN A 22 35.80 24.75 -14.25
C ASN A 22 35.51 23.33 -13.76
N LYS A 23 36.42 22.71 -13.01
CA LYS A 23 36.18 21.39 -12.41
C LYS A 23 35.03 21.39 -11.41
N LYS A 24 34.92 22.46 -10.59
CA LYS A 24 33.82 22.64 -9.65
C LYS A 24 32.47 22.85 -10.36
N ARG A 25 32.45 23.65 -11.45
CA ARG A 25 31.26 23.86 -12.28
C ARG A 25 30.82 22.56 -12.99
N PHE A 26 31.78 21.80 -13.53
CA PHE A 26 31.50 20.50 -14.15
C PHE A 26 30.89 19.51 -13.15
N GLY A 27 31.42 19.40 -11.94
CA GLY A 27 30.87 18.54 -10.90
C GLY A 27 29.42 18.92 -10.52
N ILE A 28 29.14 20.24 -10.35
CA ILE A 28 27.79 20.72 -10.03
C ILE A 28 26.82 20.44 -11.19
N THR A 29 27.24 20.66 -12.44
CA THR A 29 26.40 20.39 -13.61
C THR A 29 26.12 18.88 -13.73
N PHE A 30 27.12 18.04 -13.52
CA PHE A 30 26.95 16.57 -13.52
C PHE A 30 25.94 16.13 -12.49
N ILE A 31 26.05 16.59 -11.22
CA ILE A 31 25.09 16.27 -10.17
C ILE A 31 23.68 16.71 -10.53
N LYS A 32 23.53 17.94 -11.07
CA LYS A 32 22.20 18.42 -11.53
C LYS A 32 21.62 17.54 -12.63
N THR A 33 22.43 17.15 -13.62
CA THR A 33 21.99 16.26 -14.70
C THR A 33 21.55 14.91 -14.17
N VAL A 34 22.34 14.28 -13.27
CA VAL A 34 21.96 13.01 -12.64
C VAL A 34 20.63 13.14 -11.87
N LEU A 35 20.47 14.23 -11.12
CA LEU A 35 19.25 14.47 -10.35
C LEU A 35 18.02 14.65 -11.26
N VAL A 36 18.17 15.37 -12.37
CA VAL A 36 17.11 15.52 -13.39
C VAL A 36 16.77 14.16 -14.02
N CYS A 37 17.77 13.36 -14.38
CA CYS A 37 17.53 12.01 -14.92
C CYS A 37 16.77 11.13 -13.92
N ILE A 38 17.14 11.15 -12.65
CA ILE A 38 16.42 10.43 -11.60
C ILE A 38 14.97 10.90 -11.50
N LEU A 39 14.74 12.21 -11.49
CA LEU A 39 13.38 12.77 -11.46
C LEU A 39 12.56 12.36 -12.69
N CYS A 40 13.16 12.35 -13.88
CA CYS A 40 12.50 11.88 -15.09
C CYS A 40 12.13 10.40 -15.02
N ILE A 41 13.01 9.54 -14.50
CA ILE A 41 12.73 8.12 -14.31
C ILE A 41 11.57 7.91 -13.33
N ILE A 42 11.58 8.64 -12.21
CA ILE A 42 10.49 8.61 -11.23
C ILE A 42 9.18 9.07 -11.87
N ALA A 43 9.19 10.16 -12.63
CA ALA A 43 7.99 10.69 -13.31
C ALA A 43 7.41 9.67 -14.30
N VAL A 44 8.25 9.04 -15.11
CA VAL A 44 7.82 7.96 -16.05
C VAL A 44 7.24 6.77 -15.27
N GLY A 45 7.87 6.36 -14.17
CA GLY A 45 7.38 5.29 -13.31
C GLY A 45 6.00 5.62 -12.71
N VAL A 46 5.80 6.84 -12.20
CA VAL A 46 4.52 7.29 -11.63
C VAL A 46 3.43 7.34 -12.70
N ILE A 47 3.73 7.89 -13.89
CA ILE A 47 2.75 7.95 -14.98
C ILE A 47 2.40 6.53 -15.47
N GLY A 48 3.39 5.68 -15.72
CA GLY A 48 3.16 4.31 -16.16
C GLY A 48 2.39 3.48 -15.13
N GLY A 49 2.77 3.59 -13.85
CA GLY A 49 2.07 2.95 -12.74
C GLY A 49 0.63 3.45 -12.59
N GLY A 50 0.42 4.76 -12.73
CA GLY A 50 -0.93 5.36 -12.69
C GLY A 50 -1.83 4.88 -13.82
N LEU A 51 -1.33 4.84 -15.07
CA LEU A 51 -2.08 4.30 -16.21
C LEU A 51 -2.42 2.81 -16.03
N TYR A 52 -1.48 2.04 -15.47
CA TYR A 52 -1.71 0.65 -15.17
C TYR A 52 -2.78 0.47 -14.08
N ALA A 53 -2.72 1.26 -13.00
CA ALA A 53 -3.74 1.25 -11.95
C ALA A 53 -5.14 1.59 -12.50
N VAL A 54 -5.25 2.62 -13.36
CA VAL A 54 -6.52 2.96 -14.03
C VAL A 54 -7.06 1.80 -14.87
N LYS A 55 -6.18 1.07 -15.58
CA LYS A 55 -6.57 -0.13 -16.32
C LYS A 55 -7.15 -1.20 -15.38
N LEU A 56 -6.52 -1.46 -14.24
CA LEU A 56 -7.00 -2.44 -13.25
C LEU A 56 -8.34 -2.02 -12.64
N ILE A 57 -8.49 -0.74 -12.31
CA ILE A 57 -9.73 -0.18 -11.76
C ILE A 57 -10.90 -0.35 -12.73
N LYS A 58 -10.67 -0.14 -14.03
CA LYS A 58 -11.71 -0.34 -15.06
C LYS A 58 -12.15 -1.80 -15.22
N GLN A 59 -11.41 -2.75 -14.68
CA GLN A 59 -11.75 -4.18 -14.66
C GLN A 59 -12.49 -4.59 -13.39
N CYS A 60 -12.62 -3.69 -12.40
CA CYS A 60 -13.38 -3.95 -11.19
C CYS A 60 -14.89 -3.98 -11.52
N PRO A 61 -15.65 -4.87 -10.91
CA PRO A 61 -17.11 -4.85 -10.97
C PRO A 61 -17.67 -3.61 -10.28
N ASP A 62 -18.95 -3.34 -10.49
CA ASP A 62 -19.67 -2.39 -9.65
C ASP A 62 -19.76 -2.92 -8.22
N ILE A 63 -19.69 -2.02 -7.23
CA ILE A 63 -19.71 -2.42 -5.82
C ILE A 63 -21.01 -3.15 -5.44
N SER A 64 -22.11 -2.86 -6.10
CA SER A 64 -23.40 -3.54 -5.91
C SER A 64 -23.39 -5.02 -6.31
N GLU A 65 -22.44 -5.44 -7.17
CA GLU A 65 -22.27 -6.83 -7.61
C GLU A 65 -21.26 -7.59 -6.71
N VAL A 66 -20.56 -6.89 -5.82
CA VAL A 66 -19.56 -7.49 -4.96
C VAL A 66 -20.20 -8.15 -3.74
N ASN A 67 -20.19 -9.47 -3.70
CA ASN A 67 -20.65 -10.19 -2.52
C ASN A 67 -19.56 -10.19 -1.44
N ILE A 68 -19.81 -9.47 -0.35
CA ILE A 68 -18.93 -9.38 0.83
C ILE A 68 -19.42 -10.24 2.01
N SER A 69 -20.53 -10.97 1.83
CA SER A 69 -21.05 -11.85 2.88
C SER A 69 -20.07 -12.98 3.16
N PRO A 70 -19.77 -13.26 4.42
CA PRO A 70 -18.92 -14.39 4.77
C PRO A 70 -19.56 -15.71 4.30
N ASN A 71 -18.75 -16.60 3.77
CA ASN A 71 -19.14 -17.96 3.46
C ASN A 71 -18.87 -18.88 4.66
N GLY A 72 -19.56 -20.03 4.71
CA GLY A 72 -19.25 -21.07 5.68
C GLY A 72 -19.95 -20.92 7.02
N PHE A 73 -21.25 -20.63 6.99
CA PHE A 73 -22.08 -20.74 8.16
C PHE A 73 -22.38 -22.22 8.48
N SER A 74 -22.52 -22.56 9.77
CA SER A 74 -23.04 -23.84 10.19
C SER A 74 -24.53 -23.95 9.85
N THR A 75 -24.98 -25.19 9.57
CA THR A 75 -26.39 -25.47 9.37
C THR A 75 -26.94 -26.17 10.61
N THR A 76 -27.86 -25.55 11.31
CA THR A 76 -28.50 -26.15 12.47
C THR A 76 -29.76 -26.88 12.05
N VAL A 77 -29.90 -28.14 12.46
CA VAL A 77 -31.05 -29.01 12.22
C VAL A 77 -31.92 -29.01 13.47
N TYR A 78 -33.20 -28.75 13.29
CA TYR A 78 -34.19 -28.72 14.37
C TYR A 78 -35.20 -29.83 14.22
N ASP A 79 -35.77 -30.32 15.33
CA ASP A 79 -36.91 -31.22 15.35
C ASP A 79 -38.24 -30.47 15.03
N SER A 80 -39.33 -31.22 14.95
CA SER A 80 -40.65 -30.61 14.70
C SER A 80 -41.15 -29.75 15.86
N ALA A 81 -40.56 -29.84 17.03
CA ALA A 81 -40.85 -29.02 18.20
C ALA A 81 -39.96 -27.78 18.32
N GLY A 82 -38.98 -27.63 17.40
CA GLY A 82 -38.06 -26.51 17.39
C GLY A 82 -36.82 -26.69 18.27
N ASN A 83 -36.56 -27.90 18.75
CA ASN A 83 -35.33 -28.18 19.49
C ASN A 83 -34.17 -28.47 18.53
N GLU A 84 -33.00 -27.95 18.84
CA GLU A 84 -31.78 -28.25 18.09
C GLU A 84 -31.42 -29.74 18.24
N ILE A 85 -31.28 -30.43 17.10
CA ILE A 85 -30.85 -31.83 17.05
C ILE A 85 -29.35 -31.89 16.82
N GLU A 86 -28.87 -31.14 15.83
CA GLU A 86 -27.46 -31.21 15.43
C GLU A 86 -27.06 -29.93 14.68
N THR A 87 -25.79 -29.52 14.86
CA THR A 87 -25.18 -28.47 14.06
C THR A 87 -24.16 -29.06 13.10
N LEU A 88 -24.48 -29.01 11.81
CA LEU A 88 -23.62 -29.47 10.72
C LEU A 88 -22.66 -28.36 10.35
N ALA A 89 -21.40 -28.50 10.67
CA ALA A 89 -20.35 -27.59 10.27
C ALA A 89 -19.43 -28.28 9.26
N ALA A 90 -19.38 -27.77 8.02
CA ALA A 90 -18.34 -28.19 7.09
C ALA A 90 -16.97 -27.70 7.61
N SER A 91 -15.89 -28.35 7.18
CA SER A 91 -14.53 -27.95 7.60
C SER A 91 -14.30 -26.45 7.31
N GLY A 92 -14.04 -25.68 8.37
CA GLY A 92 -13.83 -24.23 8.29
C GLY A 92 -15.10 -23.37 8.32
N SER A 93 -16.30 -23.95 8.54
CA SER A 93 -17.59 -23.23 8.53
C SER A 93 -18.30 -23.22 9.88
N ASN A 94 -17.55 -23.09 10.97
CA ASN A 94 -18.15 -22.92 12.30
C ASN A 94 -18.40 -21.43 12.60
N ARG A 95 -19.31 -20.82 11.86
CA ARG A 95 -19.70 -19.41 12.02
C ARG A 95 -21.16 -19.28 12.36
N THR A 96 -21.44 -18.49 13.38
CA THR A 96 -22.79 -18.06 13.74
C THR A 96 -22.92 -16.56 13.44
N TYR A 97 -23.98 -16.18 12.75
CA TYR A 97 -24.25 -14.77 12.52
C TYR A 97 -24.76 -14.10 13.80
N VAL A 98 -24.21 -12.95 14.12
CA VAL A 98 -24.67 -12.07 15.18
C VAL A 98 -24.78 -10.65 14.65
N THR A 99 -25.73 -9.87 15.13
CA THR A 99 -25.84 -8.46 14.77
C THR A 99 -24.79 -7.64 15.54
N ILE A 100 -24.50 -6.44 15.05
CA ILE A 100 -23.50 -5.56 15.70
C ILE A 100 -23.91 -5.22 17.14
N ASP A 101 -25.22 -5.11 17.40
CA ASP A 101 -25.76 -4.77 18.72
C ASP A 101 -25.60 -5.92 19.75
N GLU A 102 -25.41 -7.15 19.27
CA GLU A 102 -25.13 -8.32 20.11
C GLU A 102 -23.65 -8.44 20.47
N ILE A 103 -22.78 -7.64 19.81
CA ILE A 103 -21.34 -7.63 20.10
C ILE A 103 -21.05 -6.54 21.15
N PRO A 104 -20.43 -6.90 22.29
CA PRO A 104 -20.07 -5.92 23.31
C PRO A 104 -19.22 -4.78 22.75
N ASP A 105 -19.51 -3.52 23.12
CA ASP A 105 -18.82 -2.33 22.66
C ASP A 105 -17.29 -2.42 22.82
N ASP A 106 -16.82 -3.00 23.93
CA ASP A 106 -15.39 -3.11 24.20
C ASP A 106 -14.70 -4.09 23.24
N LEU A 107 -15.43 -5.13 22.78
CA LEU A 107 -14.91 -6.05 21.75
C LEU A 107 -14.83 -5.36 20.39
N GLN A 108 -15.86 -4.57 20.02
CA GLN A 108 -15.82 -3.78 18.78
C GLN A 108 -14.65 -2.79 18.79
N LYS A 109 -14.45 -2.06 19.90
CA LYS A 109 -13.35 -1.11 20.08
C LYS A 109 -11.98 -1.81 20.06
N ALA A 110 -11.86 -2.96 20.71
CA ALA A 110 -10.62 -3.73 20.72
C ALA A 110 -10.24 -4.21 19.32
N PHE A 111 -11.22 -4.70 18.54
CA PHE A 111 -11.02 -5.11 17.15
C PHE A 111 -10.51 -3.96 16.29
N VAL A 112 -11.20 -2.81 16.35
CA VAL A 112 -10.80 -1.60 15.62
C VAL A 112 -9.42 -1.11 16.05
N ALA A 113 -9.12 -1.11 17.35
CA ALA A 113 -7.84 -0.64 17.89
C ALA A 113 -6.64 -1.48 17.40
N ILE A 114 -6.84 -2.79 17.20
CA ILE A 114 -5.78 -3.71 16.79
C ILE A 114 -5.62 -3.73 15.28
N GLU A 115 -6.73 -3.82 14.53
CA GLU A 115 -6.70 -4.02 13.09
C GLU A 115 -6.60 -2.70 12.31
N ASP A 116 -7.27 -1.64 12.80
CA ASP A 116 -7.38 -0.38 12.07
C ASP A 116 -7.69 0.80 13.01
N GLU A 117 -6.71 1.22 13.79
CA GLU A 117 -6.82 2.29 14.81
C GLU A 117 -7.54 3.56 14.30
N ARG A 118 -7.48 3.81 13.00
CA ARG A 118 -8.06 5.00 12.37
C ARG A 118 -9.29 4.71 11.51
N PHE A 119 -9.93 3.57 11.69
CA PHE A 119 -11.09 3.12 10.91
C PHE A 119 -12.13 4.23 10.70
N TYR A 120 -12.52 4.94 11.73
CA TYR A 120 -13.50 6.03 11.66
C TYR A 120 -12.95 7.36 11.12
N LYS A 121 -11.69 7.40 10.64
CA LYS A 121 -11.01 8.64 10.18
C LYS A 121 -10.58 8.60 8.73
N HIS A 122 -10.84 7.52 8.04
CA HIS A 122 -10.52 7.34 6.61
C HIS A 122 -11.71 6.71 5.87
N ASN A 123 -11.67 6.73 4.55
CA ASN A 123 -12.72 6.21 3.67
C ASN A 123 -12.21 4.95 2.96
N GLY A 124 -12.04 3.85 3.68
CA GLY A 124 -11.59 2.57 3.14
C GLY A 124 -10.07 2.44 2.93
N ILE A 125 -9.31 3.54 2.88
CA ILE A 125 -7.85 3.54 2.76
C ILE A 125 -7.22 4.43 3.83
N ASP A 126 -6.31 3.88 4.63
CA ASP A 126 -5.49 4.64 5.57
C ASP A 126 -4.15 5.06 4.95
N LEU A 127 -4.13 6.22 4.29
CA LEU A 127 -2.91 6.77 3.67
C LEU A 127 -1.79 7.01 4.68
N ARG A 128 -2.11 7.40 5.92
CA ARG A 128 -1.10 7.60 6.97
C ARG A 128 -0.48 6.27 7.39
N GLY A 129 -1.29 5.22 7.51
CA GLY A 129 -0.83 3.85 7.77
C GLY A 129 0.09 3.34 6.67
N ILE A 130 -0.26 3.55 5.41
CA ILE A 130 0.56 3.16 4.26
C ILE A 130 1.92 3.87 4.28
N ILE A 131 1.94 5.20 4.48
CA ILE A 131 3.19 5.96 4.56
C ILE A 131 4.03 5.48 5.74
N ARG A 132 3.43 5.29 6.92
CA ARG A 132 4.13 4.77 8.11
C ARG A 132 4.73 3.39 7.85
N ALA A 133 3.94 2.46 7.30
CA ALA A 133 4.39 1.10 7.02
C ALA A 133 5.53 1.08 5.99
N GLY A 134 5.43 1.89 4.92
CA GLY A 134 6.48 2.03 3.93
C GLY A 134 7.77 2.59 4.52
N PHE A 135 7.69 3.64 5.34
CA PHE A 135 8.83 4.25 6.01
C PHE A 135 9.50 3.28 7.00
N THR A 136 8.70 2.59 7.82
CA THR A 136 9.21 1.60 8.78
C THR A 136 9.85 0.41 8.05
N GLY A 137 9.25 -0.06 6.97
CA GLY A 137 9.81 -1.14 6.14
C GLY A 137 11.15 -0.77 5.53
N ILE A 138 11.30 0.45 5.00
CA ILE A 138 12.57 0.93 4.42
C ILE A 138 13.66 1.04 5.50
N ILE A 139 13.36 1.65 6.66
CA ILE A 139 14.36 1.84 7.73
C ILE A 139 14.77 0.51 8.35
N SER A 140 13.84 -0.44 8.50
CA SER A 140 14.14 -1.75 9.10
C SER A 140 14.74 -2.76 8.11
N GLY A 141 15.01 -2.37 6.86
CA GLY A 141 15.46 -3.30 5.83
C GLY A 141 14.45 -4.41 5.51
N GLY A 142 13.16 -4.19 5.80
CA GLY A 142 12.09 -5.16 5.60
C GLY A 142 11.79 -6.06 6.81
N GLU A 143 12.58 -6.02 7.87
CA GLU A 143 12.37 -6.88 9.05
C GLU A 143 11.10 -6.53 9.85
N LYS A 144 10.67 -5.27 9.83
CA LYS A 144 9.47 -4.79 10.55
C LYS A 144 8.44 -4.25 9.56
N MET A 145 7.81 -5.13 8.82
CA MET A 145 6.65 -4.75 8.02
C MET A 145 5.40 -4.69 8.91
N GLN A 146 4.92 -3.49 9.18
CA GLN A 146 3.64 -3.29 9.83
C GLN A 146 2.50 -3.41 8.81
N GLY A 147 1.39 -4.05 9.19
CA GLY A 147 0.18 -4.06 8.38
C GLY A 147 -0.36 -2.64 8.17
N ALA A 148 -0.76 -2.32 6.96
CA ALA A 148 -1.40 -1.06 6.59
C ALA A 148 -2.75 -1.28 5.89
N SER A 149 -3.27 -2.50 5.93
CA SER A 149 -4.59 -2.84 5.39
C SER A 149 -5.68 -2.46 6.37
N THR A 150 -6.70 -1.76 5.90
CA THR A 150 -7.87 -1.38 6.70
C THR A 150 -8.81 -2.58 6.90
N ILE A 151 -9.74 -2.49 7.85
CA ILE A 151 -10.80 -3.48 8.07
C ILE A 151 -11.59 -3.71 6.78
N THR A 152 -11.96 -2.63 6.08
CA THR A 152 -12.69 -2.69 4.80
C THR A 152 -11.91 -3.43 3.72
N GLN A 153 -10.60 -3.22 3.62
CA GLN A 153 -9.74 -3.97 2.71
C GLN A 153 -9.64 -5.45 3.09
N GLN A 154 -9.58 -5.76 4.39
CA GLN A 154 -9.55 -7.13 4.87
C GLN A 154 -10.87 -7.86 4.60
N LEU A 155 -12.01 -7.17 4.74
CA LEU A 155 -13.33 -7.70 4.40
C LEU A 155 -13.40 -8.13 2.93
N LEU A 156 -13.00 -7.25 2.01
CA LEU A 156 -12.96 -7.53 0.57
C LEU A 156 -11.97 -8.65 0.24
N LYS A 157 -10.78 -8.61 0.81
CA LYS A 157 -9.76 -9.64 0.59
C LYS A 157 -10.26 -11.03 0.97
N ASN A 158 -10.95 -11.15 2.10
CA ASN A 158 -11.34 -12.45 2.65
C ASN A 158 -12.65 -13.01 2.04
N ASN A 159 -13.53 -12.15 1.55
CA ASN A 159 -14.85 -12.59 1.07
C ASN A 159 -15.01 -12.47 -0.46
N TYR A 160 -14.35 -11.50 -1.10
CA TYR A 160 -14.41 -11.32 -2.55
C TYR A 160 -13.15 -11.87 -3.25
N PHE A 161 -11.95 -11.51 -2.80
CA PHE A 161 -10.70 -11.98 -3.40
C PHE A 161 -10.22 -13.31 -2.79
N THR A 162 -11.09 -14.32 -2.71
CA THR A 162 -10.84 -15.58 -1.98
C THR A 162 -9.64 -16.38 -2.48
N THR A 163 -9.16 -16.12 -3.71
CA THR A 163 -7.99 -16.78 -4.32
C THR A 163 -6.66 -16.18 -3.91
N TRP A 164 -6.64 -15.18 -3.01
CA TRP A 164 -5.40 -14.50 -2.60
C TRP A 164 -4.34 -15.42 -1.98
N THR A 165 -4.76 -16.55 -1.41
CA THR A 165 -3.86 -17.57 -0.83
C THR A 165 -3.11 -18.37 -1.88
N SER A 166 -3.59 -18.38 -3.13
CA SER A 166 -2.97 -19.05 -4.28
C SER A 166 -2.21 -18.09 -5.20
N GLU A 167 -2.00 -16.84 -4.80
CA GLU A 167 -1.17 -15.90 -5.55
C GLU A 167 0.30 -16.30 -5.47
N HIS A 168 0.91 -16.53 -6.62
CA HIS A 168 2.31 -16.97 -6.70
C HIS A 168 3.26 -15.87 -7.18
N THR A 169 2.74 -14.74 -7.68
CA THR A 169 3.56 -13.65 -8.21
C THR A 169 3.30 -12.31 -7.49
N LEU A 170 4.35 -11.51 -7.39
CA LEU A 170 4.23 -10.12 -6.90
C LEU A 170 3.25 -9.30 -7.76
N LYS A 171 3.16 -9.61 -9.06
CA LYS A 171 2.25 -8.94 -9.97
C LYS A 171 0.79 -9.20 -9.58
N ASP A 172 0.43 -10.44 -9.25
CA ASP A 172 -0.94 -10.80 -8.88
C ASP A 172 -1.33 -10.10 -7.57
N SER A 173 -0.43 -10.11 -6.59
CA SER A 173 -0.62 -9.42 -5.32
C SER A 173 -0.77 -7.90 -5.48
N ILE A 174 0.01 -7.27 -6.36
CA ILE A 174 -0.11 -5.83 -6.67
C ILE A 174 -1.45 -5.55 -7.37
N ASN A 175 -1.82 -6.36 -8.37
CA ASN A 175 -3.07 -6.19 -9.10
C ASN A 175 -4.26 -6.27 -8.16
N ARG A 176 -4.35 -7.32 -7.36
CA ARG A 176 -5.38 -7.47 -6.34
C ARG A 176 -5.37 -6.29 -5.37
N LYS A 177 -4.20 -5.88 -4.88
CA LYS A 177 -4.12 -4.78 -3.89
C LYS A 177 -4.62 -3.45 -4.43
N VAL A 178 -4.39 -3.14 -5.71
CA VAL A 178 -4.94 -1.95 -6.37
C VAL A 178 -6.47 -2.04 -6.46
N GLN A 179 -7.01 -3.19 -6.87
CA GLN A 179 -8.45 -3.41 -6.97
C GLN A 179 -9.13 -3.41 -5.58
N GLU A 180 -8.51 -4.05 -4.60
CA GLU A 180 -8.96 -4.06 -3.19
C GLU A 180 -9.06 -2.64 -2.62
N GLN A 181 -8.06 -1.79 -2.85
CA GLN A 181 -8.09 -0.40 -2.41
C GLN A 181 -9.20 0.40 -3.10
N TYR A 182 -9.38 0.23 -4.41
CA TYR A 182 -10.45 0.89 -5.13
C TYR A 182 -11.83 0.48 -4.62
N LEU A 183 -12.09 -0.82 -4.51
CA LEU A 183 -13.37 -1.35 -4.02
C LEU A 183 -13.62 -0.97 -2.57
N ALA A 184 -12.60 -0.90 -1.71
CA ALA A 184 -12.72 -0.44 -0.34
C ALA A 184 -13.26 1.00 -0.27
N VAL A 185 -12.74 1.89 -1.12
CA VAL A 185 -13.25 3.28 -1.20
C VAL A 185 -14.68 3.33 -1.75
N GLN A 186 -15.06 2.42 -2.65
CA GLN A 186 -16.45 2.38 -3.14
C GLN A 186 -17.40 1.84 -2.07
N LEU A 187 -17.00 0.82 -1.33
CA LEU A 187 -17.78 0.21 -0.26
C LEU A 187 -18.10 1.20 0.87
N GLU A 188 -17.18 2.06 1.24
CA GLU A 188 -17.41 3.09 2.28
C GLU A 188 -18.34 4.24 1.84
N LYS A 189 -18.80 4.24 0.59
CA LYS A 189 -19.74 5.25 0.09
C LYS A 189 -21.21 4.77 0.08
N VAL A 190 -21.40 3.48 0.23
CA VAL A 190 -22.72 2.83 0.21
C VAL A 190 -23.28 2.72 1.62
#